data_13442c043f5f1e4aac311a58af94b237
#
_entry.id   13442c043f5f1e4aac311a58af94b237
#
_cell.length_a   1.000
_cell.length_b   1.000
_cell.length_c   1.000
_cell.angle_alpha   90.00
_cell.angle_beta   90.00
_cell.angle_gamma   90.00
#
_symmetry.space_group_name_H-M   'P 1'
#
loop_
_entity.id
_entity.type
_entity.pdbx_description
1 polymer ?
#
loop_
_entity_poly.entity_id
_entity_poly.type
_entity_poly.pdbx_seq_one_letter_code
_entity_poly.pdbx_strand_id
1 'polypeptide(L)'
;MQESSAEVVVIGGGVVGASIAFHLAEADVDVTLVEKSELGAGSTSKAAGGLRTIFSDDLNIEIALRSIEAYRNFSLRPGHDVDFKVHGYLILISKEDDLKNFQEIVKRQNKFGISSRIISVEEALIINPMISPDGLIAALYSPQDAQCSPEGAVMGYAQGARRRGAKIIQGEGVREIETAADSIGAVITERRRISTATIVIAAGVWSPQIGEL
;
A
#
# COMPACT_ATOMS: atom_id res chain seq x y z
N MET A 1 2.40 -32.17 -11.28
CA MET A 1 2.65 -30.78 -10.89
C MET A 1 3.16 -30.05 -12.13
N GLN A 2 2.67 -28.86 -12.41
CA GLN A 2 3.13 -28.06 -13.56
C GLN A 2 4.47 -27.40 -13.23
N GLU A 3 5.48 -27.60 -14.05
CA GLU A 3 6.80 -26.97 -13.91
C GLU A 3 6.83 -25.63 -14.64
N SER A 4 7.44 -24.60 -14.02
CA SER A 4 7.71 -23.30 -14.62
C SER A 4 8.89 -22.63 -13.92
N SER A 5 9.35 -21.47 -14.44
CA SER A 5 10.41 -20.68 -13.82
C SER A 5 10.05 -19.20 -13.84
N ALA A 6 10.67 -18.44 -12.95
CA ALA A 6 10.67 -16.99 -12.91
C ALA A 6 11.98 -16.49 -12.25
N GLU A 7 12.45 -15.30 -12.60
CA GLU A 7 13.59 -14.70 -11.90
C GLU A 7 13.19 -14.33 -10.46
N VAL A 8 11.97 -13.81 -10.29
CA VAL A 8 11.43 -13.44 -8.97
C VAL A 8 10.03 -13.99 -8.81
N VAL A 9 9.76 -14.64 -7.67
CA VAL A 9 8.40 -15.02 -7.27
C VAL A 9 7.94 -14.09 -6.15
N VAL A 10 6.83 -13.37 -6.37
CA VAL A 10 6.17 -12.51 -5.37
C VAL A 10 5.02 -13.31 -4.74
N ILE A 11 5.04 -13.46 -3.43
CA ILE A 11 4.04 -14.23 -2.66
C ILE A 11 3.10 -13.26 -1.94
N GLY A 12 1.84 -13.23 -2.39
CA GLY A 12 0.78 -12.36 -1.88
C GLY A 12 0.32 -11.31 -2.89
N GLY A 13 -0.97 -11.33 -3.22
CA GLY A 13 -1.63 -10.49 -4.22
C GLY A 13 -2.36 -9.27 -3.64
N GLY A 14 -1.93 -8.75 -2.48
CA GLY A 14 -2.38 -7.45 -1.96
C GLY A 14 -1.76 -6.28 -2.74
N VAL A 15 -2.08 -5.03 -2.33
CA VAL A 15 -1.56 -3.83 -3.01
C VAL A 15 -0.03 -3.78 -3.03
N VAL A 16 0.63 -4.26 -1.98
CA VAL A 16 2.10 -4.30 -1.89
C VAL A 16 2.67 -5.26 -2.92
N GLY A 17 2.18 -6.52 -2.94
CA GLY A 17 2.68 -7.53 -3.89
C GLY A 17 2.37 -7.19 -5.35
N ALA A 18 1.18 -6.66 -5.63
CA ALA A 18 0.81 -6.21 -6.97
C ALA A 18 1.70 -5.03 -7.45
N SER A 19 1.99 -4.08 -6.55
CA SER A 19 2.91 -2.97 -6.83
C SER A 19 4.32 -3.47 -7.10
N ILE A 20 4.85 -4.38 -6.27
CA ILE A 20 6.18 -4.97 -6.46
C ILE A 20 6.25 -5.70 -7.82
N ALA A 21 5.26 -6.55 -8.13
CA ALA A 21 5.21 -7.25 -9.40
C ALA A 21 5.17 -6.30 -10.61
N PHE A 22 4.44 -5.17 -10.49
CA PHE A 22 4.42 -4.14 -11.53
C PHE A 22 5.80 -3.50 -11.73
N HIS A 23 6.47 -3.09 -10.66
CA HIS A 23 7.76 -2.40 -10.76
C HIS A 23 8.87 -3.34 -11.24
N LEU A 24 8.84 -4.62 -10.83
CA LEU A 24 9.76 -5.63 -11.34
C LEU A 24 9.56 -5.87 -12.84
N ALA A 25 8.30 -6.08 -13.27
CA ALA A 25 8.00 -6.27 -14.69
C ALA A 25 8.30 -5.03 -15.54
N GLU A 26 8.17 -3.83 -14.98
CA GLU A 26 8.55 -2.58 -15.64
C GLU A 26 10.08 -2.44 -15.79
N ALA A 27 10.84 -3.11 -14.94
CA ALA A 27 12.29 -3.22 -15.01
C ALA A 27 12.74 -4.45 -15.83
N ASP A 28 11.86 -5.04 -16.66
CA ASP A 28 12.10 -6.20 -17.50
C ASP A 28 12.50 -7.49 -16.75
N VAL A 29 12.16 -7.61 -15.47
CA VAL A 29 12.38 -8.83 -14.67
C VAL A 29 11.25 -9.82 -14.95
N ASP A 30 11.57 -11.11 -15.20
CA ASP A 30 10.57 -12.18 -15.31
C ASP A 30 10.00 -12.49 -13.94
N VAL A 31 8.79 -11.96 -13.66
CA VAL A 31 8.13 -12.05 -12.36
C VAL A 31 6.86 -12.88 -12.41
N THR A 32 6.71 -13.75 -11.41
CA THR A 32 5.47 -14.47 -11.15
C THR A 32 4.95 -14.08 -9.77
N LEU A 33 3.70 -13.55 -9.72
CA LEU A 33 2.98 -13.30 -8.47
C LEU A 33 2.04 -14.47 -8.18
N VAL A 34 2.08 -14.98 -6.95
CA VAL A 34 1.22 -16.06 -6.47
C VAL A 34 0.30 -15.56 -5.36
N GLU A 35 -1.01 -15.74 -5.52
CA GLU A 35 -2.03 -15.37 -4.54
C GLU A 35 -2.94 -16.56 -4.25
N LYS A 36 -3.15 -16.86 -2.95
CA LYS A 36 -3.97 -17.99 -2.52
C LYS A 36 -5.46 -17.84 -2.83
N SER A 37 -5.93 -16.62 -2.90
CA SER A 37 -7.33 -16.25 -3.14
C SER A 37 -7.45 -15.35 -4.37
N GLU A 38 -8.26 -14.32 -4.28
CA GLU A 38 -8.37 -13.25 -5.26
C GLU A 38 -7.41 -12.09 -4.93
N LEU A 39 -7.05 -11.32 -5.92
CA LEU A 39 -6.23 -10.12 -5.71
C LEU A 39 -6.92 -9.15 -4.74
N GLY A 40 -6.18 -8.67 -3.77
CA GLY A 40 -6.67 -7.72 -2.78
C GLY A 40 -7.52 -8.32 -1.66
N ALA A 41 -7.80 -9.62 -1.63
CA ALA A 41 -8.71 -10.26 -0.68
C ALA A 41 -8.34 -10.09 0.81
N GLY A 42 -7.09 -9.77 1.12
CA GLY A 42 -6.62 -9.57 2.50
C GLY A 42 -6.99 -8.19 3.07
N SER A 43 -6.00 -7.51 3.65
CA SER A 43 -6.18 -6.18 4.26
C SER A 43 -6.53 -5.09 3.23
N THR A 44 -6.15 -5.26 1.97
CA THR A 44 -6.37 -4.25 0.92
C THR A 44 -7.86 -3.97 0.69
N SER A 45 -8.70 -4.98 0.53
CA SER A 45 -10.16 -4.80 0.34
C SER A 45 -10.88 -4.26 1.58
N LYS A 46 -10.22 -4.24 2.73
CA LYS A 46 -10.76 -3.74 4.00
C LYS A 46 -10.28 -2.33 4.32
N ALA A 47 -9.46 -1.73 3.46
CA ALA A 47 -8.93 -0.38 3.65
C ALA A 47 -9.95 0.67 3.18
N ALA A 48 -10.01 1.81 3.89
CA ALA A 48 -10.85 2.94 3.50
C ALA A 48 -10.27 3.77 2.33
N GLY A 49 -9.04 3.49 1.92
CA GLY A 49 -8.40 4.16 0.79
C GLY A 49 -7.81 5.54 1.09
N GLY A 50 -7.71 5.94 2.36
CA GLY A 50 -7.11 7.21 2.75
C GLY A 50 -5.61 7.25 2.46
N LEU A 51 -5.16 8.31 1.81
CA LEU A 51 -3.76 8.63 1.50
C LEU A 51 -3.38 9.87 2.30
N ARG A 52 -2.50 9.72 3.27
CA ARG A 52 -2.16 10.79 4.21
C ARG A 52 -0.67 11.03 4.34
N THR A 53 -0.31 12.27 4.62
CA THR A 53 1.07 12.70 4.91
C THR A 53 1.35 12.87 6.40
N ILE A 54 0.36 12.64 7.26
CA ILE A 54 0.43 12.93 8.70
C ILE A 54 1.26 11.85 9.40
N PHE A 55 2.59 12.03 9.41
CA PHE A 55 3.57 11.20 10.09
C PHE A 55 4.48 12.05 10.98
N SER A 56 5.08 11.40 11.98
CA SER A 56 5.95 12.04 12.99
C SER A 56 7.44 12.04 12.65
N ASP A 57 7.83 11.37 11.56
CA ASP A 57 9.22 11.26 11.12
C ASP A 57 9.39 11.59 9.64
N ASP A 58 10.58 12.06 9.29
CA ASP A 58 10.89 12.61 7.97
C ASP A 58 10.80 11.54 6.87
N LEU A 59 11.28 10.31 7.14
CA LEU A 59 11.27 9.24 6.14
C LEU A 59 9.84 8.86 5.72
N ASN A 60 8.94 8.68 6.68
CA ASN A 60 7.56 8.35 6.38
C ASN A 60 6.82 9.52 5.70
N ILE A 61 7.15 10.78 6.01
CA ILE A 61 6.63 11.95 5.30
C ILE A 61 7.08 11.92 3.83
N GLU A 62 8.35 11.68 3.55
CA GLU A 62 8.87 11.60 2.17
C GLU A 62 8.23 10.44 1.38
N ILE A 63 8.12 9.26 1.99
CA ILE A 63 7.47 8.09 1.37
C ILE A 63 6.00 8.42 1.05
N ALA A 64 5.29 9.07 1.97
CA ALA A 64 3.89 9.44 1.77
C ALA A 64 3.72 10.46 0.64
N LEU A 65 4.56 11.49 0.56
CA LEU A 65 4.54 12.47 -0.53
C LEU A 65 4.76 11.80 -1.90
N ARG A 66 5.77 10.93 -2.00
CA ARG A 66 6.04 10.16 -3.24
C ARG A 66 4.88 9.23 -3.58
N SER A 67 4.26 8.61 -2.58
CA SER A 67 3.11 7.72 -2.77
C SER A 67 1.89 8.49 -3.27
N ILE A 68 1.56 9.63 -2.66
CA ILE A 68 0.43 10.48 -3.10
C ILE A 68 0.64 10.95 -4.54
N GLU A 69 1.86 11.34 -4.92
CA GLU A 69 2.17 11.75 -6.29
C GLU A 69 2.05 10.57 -7.27
N ALA A 70 2.48 9.37 -6.89
CA ALA A 70 2.30 8.17 -7.70
C ALA A 70 0.80 7.85 -7.90
N TYR A 71 -0.03 7.96 -6.87
CA TYR A 71 -1.47 7.75 -6.97
C TYR A 71 -2.18 8.87 -7.75
N ARG A 72 -1.73 10.11 -7.66
CA ARG A 72 -2.24 11.22 -8.48
C ARG A 72 -2.04 10.96 -9.97
N ASN A 73 -0.93 10.34 -10.34
CA ASN A 73 -0.56 10.01 -11.72
C ASN A 73 -0.90 8.56 -12.10
N PHE A 74 -1.73 7.87 -11.33
CA PHE A 74 -1.97 6.43 -11.48
C PHE A 74 -2.63 6.06 -12.82
N SER A 75 -3.42 6.96 -13.39
CA SER A 75 -4.00 6.80 -14.73
C SER A 75 -2.96 6.82 -15.85
N LEU A 76 -1.82 7.48 -15.62
CA LEU A 76 -0.68 7.48 -16.55
C LEU A 76 0.24 6.28 -16.30
N ARG A 77 0.50 5.95 -15.05
CA ARG A 77 1.35 4.84 -14.62
C ARG A 77 0.82 4.28 -13.29
N PRO A 78 0.35 3.03 -13.26
CA PRO A 78 0.42 1.94 -14.25
C PRO A 78 -0.62 1.99 -15.39
N GLY A 79 -1.44 3.02 -15.51
CA GLY A 79 -2.44 3.15 -16.56
C GLY A 79 -3.81 2.57 -16.16
N HIS A 80 -4.32 2.99 -15.00
CA HIS A 80 -5.62 2.60 -14.45
C HIS A 80 -6.20 3.73 -13.60
N ASP A 81 -7.51 3.89 -13.62
CA ASP A 81 -8.17 4.87 -12.76
C ASP A 81 -8.35 4.29 -11.35
N VAL A 82 -8.01 5.07 -10.33
CA VAL A 82 -8.17 4.71 -8.92
C VAL A 82 -9.14 5.62 -8.16
N ASP A 83 -9.92 6.41 -8.89
CA ASP A 83 -10.83 7.41 -8.29
C ASP A 83 -10.09 8.32 -7.28
N PHE A 84 -8.92 8.84 -7.70
CA PHE A 84 -8.09 9.68 -6.84
C PHE A 84 -8.76 11.04 -6.61
N LYS A 85 -9.00 11.37 -5.32
CA LYS A 85 -9.64 12.64 -4.91
C LYS A 85 -8.90 13.28 -3.75
N VAL A 86 -8.64 14.57 -3.86
CA VAL A 86 -8.08 15.38 -2.77
C VAL A 86 -9.23 15.94 -1.94
N HIS A 87 -9.41 15.41 -0.74
CA HIS A 87 -10.45 15.85 0.20
C HIS A 87 -9.86 16.46 1.47
N GLY A 88 -8.55 16.31 1.66
CA GLY A 88 -7.88 16.60 2.91
C GLY A 88 -8.11 15.50 3.96
N TYR A 89 -7.48 15.68 5.11
CA TYR A 89 -7.60 14.78 6.25
C TYR A 89 -7.77 15.57 7.53
N LEU A 90 -8.74 15.17 8.37
CA LEU A 90 -8.99 15.74 9.69
C LEU A 90 -8.60 14.70 10.76
N ILE A 91 -7.80 15.11 11.73
CA ILE A 91 -7.60 14.36 12.97
C ILE A 91 -8.22 15.18 14.11
N LEU A 92 -9.22 14.62 14.76
CA LEU A 92 -9.91 15.23 15.86
C LEU A 92 -9.13 15.05 17.15
N ILE A 93 -8.95 16.13 17.93
CA ILE A 93 -8.07 16.17 19.10
C ILE A 93 -8.93 16.46 20.33
N SER A 94 -8.86 15.57 21.32
CA SER A 94 -9.61 15.68 22.58
C SER A 94 -8.72 15.79 23.83
N LYS A 95 -7.39 15.73 23.68
CA LYS A 95 -6.44 15.80 24.81
C LYS A 95 -5.35 16.81 24.53
N GLU A 96 -4.98 17.57 25.57
CA GLU A 96 -3.91 18.59 25.49
C GLU A 96 -2.54 18.01 25.09
N ASP A 97 -2.20 16.81 25.55
CA ASP A 97 -0.92 16.19 25.22
C ASP A 97 -0.89 15.75 23.74
N ASP A 98 -2.00 15.28 23.18
CA ASP A 98 -2.13 14.99 21.76
C ASP A 98 -2.00 16.28 20.94
N LEU A 99 -2.62 17.40 21.40
CA LEU A 99 -2.50 18.69 20.74
C LEU A 99 -1.06 19.14 20.63
N LYS A 100 -0.28 19.05 21.72
CA LYS A 100 1.17 19.39 21.70
C LYS A 100 1.93 18.52 20.70
N ASN A 101 1.67 17.21 20.70
CA ASN A 101 2.30 16.28 19.76
C ASN A 101 1.97 16.63 18.30
N PHE A 102 0.71 16.91 18.00
CA PHE A 102 0.29 17.29 16.65
C PHE A 102 0.82 18.66 16.21
N GLN A 103 1.02 19.60 17.13
CA GLN A 103 1.69 20.87 16.82
C GLN A 103 3.13 20.64 16.33
N GLU A 104 3.88 19.73 16.94
CA GLU A 104 5.24 19.40 16.49
C GLU A 104 5.23 18.65 15.14
N ILE A 105 4.27 17.75 14.93
CA ILE A 105 4.06 17.08 13.64
C ILE A 105 3.79 18.12 12.54
N VAL A 106 2.90 19.06 12.77
CA VAL A 106 2.60 20.16 11.81
C VAL A 106 3.85 20.97 11.46
N LYS A 107 4.64 21.37 12.47
CA LYS A 107 5.90 22.08 12.24
C LYS A 107 6.85 21.27 11.34
N ARG A 108 6.92 19.96 11.55
CA ARG A 108 7.74 19.07 10.75
C ARG A 108 7.21 18.95 9.33
N GLN A 109 5.93 18.70 9.14
CA GLN A 109 5.29 18.58 7.83
C GLN A 109 5.45 19.86 6.99
N ASN A 110 5.34 21.04 7.62
CA ASN A 110 5.50 22.32 6.92
C ASN A 110 6.90 22.49 6.33
N LYS A 111 7.95 21.87 6.91
CA LYS A 111 9.29 21.86 6.32
C LYS A 111 9.37 21.08 5.00
N PHE A 112 8.45 20.14 4.79
CA PHE A 112 8.31 19.36 3.55
C PHE A 112 7.30 19.97 2.56
N GLY A 113 6.83 21.22 2.81
CA GLY A 113 5.87 21.89 1.95
C GLY A 113 4.43 21.43 2.09
N ILE A 114 4.12 20.65 3.14
CA ILE A 114 2.76 20.22 3.43
C ILE A 114 2.05 21.31 4.22
N SER A 115 0.89 21.79 3.75
CA SER A 115 0.14 22.90 4.36
C SER A 115 -0.75 22.44 5.52
N SER A 116 -0.24 21.54 6.36
CA SER A 116 -0.96 21.10 7.56
C SER A 116 -1.04 22.22 8.60
N ARG A 117 -2.12 22.26 9.35
CA ARG A 117 -2.34 23.24 10.42
C ARG A 117 -3.25 22.71 11.51
N ILE A 118 -3.07 23.23 12.73
CA ILE A 118 -4.05 23.07 13.81
C ILE A 118 -5.15 24.09 13.57
N ILE A 119 -6.39 23.63 13.70
CA ILE A 119 -7.61 24.43 13.48
C ILE A 119 -8.51 24.34 14.71
N SER A 120 -9.42 25.30 14.86
CA SER A 120 -10.44 25.27 15.91
C SER A 120 -11.52 24.21 15.63
N VAL A 121 -12.30 23.90 16.65
CA VAL A 121 -13.45 22.97 16.53
C VAL A 121 -14.49 23.54 15.56
N GLU A 122 -14.73 24.85 15.60
CA GLU A 122 -15.67 25.54 14.70
C GLU A 122 -15.23 25.42 13.24
N GLU A 123 -13.94 25.60 12.96
CA GLU A 123 -13.39 25.43 11.61
C GLU A 123 -13.49 23.97 11.14
N ALA A 124 -13.24 23.01 12.04
CA ALA A 124 -13.41 21.59 11.74
C ALA A 124 -14.86 21.22 11.39
N LEU A 125 -15.85 21.82 12.09
CA LEU A 125 -17.28 21.66 11.78
C LEU A 125 -17.68 22.26 10.43
N ILE A 126 -17.03 23.35 10.00
CA ILE A 126 -17.25 23.91 8.66
C ILE A 126 -16.74 22.92 7.58
N ILE A 127 -15.57 22.27 7.82
CA ILE A 127 -15.00 21.31 6.88
C ILE A 127 -15.83 20.01 6.85
N ASN A 128 -16.26 19.53 8.01
CA ASN A 128 -17.09 18.33 8.13
C ASN A 128 -18.20 18.52 9.19
N PRO A 129 -19.41 18.91 8.77
CA PRO A 129 -20.53 19.14 9.68
C PRO A 129 -21.04 17.88 10.40
N MET A 130 -20.59 16.70 10.03
CA MET A 130 -21.06 15.43 10.63
C MET A 130 -20.28 15.03 11.88
N ILE A 131 -19.24 15.74 12.27
CA ILE A 131 -18.49 15.44 13.50
C ILE A 131 -19.26 15.99 14.72
N SER A 132 -19.18 15.26 15.86
CA SER A 132 -19.63 15.82 17.15
C SER A 132 -18.52 16.71 17.72
N PRO A 133 -18.85 17.93 18.19
CA PRO A 133 -17.87 18.80 18.85
C PRO A 133 -17.57 18.39 20.30
N ASP A 134 -18.37 17.50 20.89
CA ASP A 134 -18.31 17.17 22.31
C ASP A 134 -16.95 16.59 22.69
N GLY A 135 -16.28 17.23 23.66
CA GLY A 135 -14.97 16.80 24.14
C GLY A 135 -13.81 17.10 23.21
N LEU A 136 -14.02 17.75 22.07
CA LEU A 136 -12.94 18.19 21.18
C LEU A 136 -12.38 19.53 21.67
N ILE A 137 -11.04 19.66 21.56
CA ILE A 137 -10.31 20.91 21.87
C ILE A 137 -9.72 21.56 20.63
N ALA A 138 -9.43 20.78 19.58
CA ALA A 138 -8.89 21.24 18.31
C ALA A 138 -9.01 20.14 17.25
N ALA A 139 -8.56 20.43 16.02
CA ALA A 139 -8.28 19.40 15.01
C ALA A 139 -6.98 19.74 14.27
N LEU A 140 -6.33 18.71 13.71
CA LEU A 140 -5.29 18.87 12.68
C LEU A 140 -5.96 18.70 11.32
N TYR A 141 -5.71 19.63 10.41
CA TYR A 141 -6.16 19.56 9.03
C TYR A 141 -4.99 19.55 8.06
N SER A 142 -4.97 18.53 7.18
CA SER A 142 -4.01 18.40 6.08
C SER A 142 -4.78 18.46 4.75
N PRO A 143 -4.81 19.62 4.07
CA PRO A 143 -5.67 19.85 2.90
C PRO A 143 -5.22 19.10 1.64
N GLN A 144 -3.96 18.66 1.57
CA GLN A 144 -3.37 18.01 0.41
C GLN A 144 -3.53 16.48 0.42
N ASP A 145 -3.99 15.92 1.54
CA ASP A 145 -4.23 14.50 1.67
C ASP A 145 -5.42 14.07 0.81
N ALA A 146 -5.42 12.82 0.42
CA ALA A 146 -6.29 12.31 -0.62
C ALA A 146 -6.95 10.98 -0.24
N GLN A 147 -7.77 10.49 -1.14
CA GLN A 147 -8.39 9.17 -1.10
C GLN A 147 -8.29 8.53 -2.48
N CYS A 148 -8.17 7.21 -2.52
CA CYS A 148 -8.29 6.43 -3.75
C CYS A 148 -9.03 5.10 -3.49
N SER A 149 -9.41 4.40 -4.56
CA SER A 149 -9.94 3.04 -4.46
C SER A 149 -8.82 2.03 -4.18
N PRO A 150 -8.83 1.32 -3.03
CA PRO A 150 -7.86 0.25 -2.77
C PRO A 150 -7.91 -0.88 -3.79
N GLU A 151 -9.12 -1.26 -4.23
CA GLU A 151 -9.30 -2.26 -5.29
C GLU A 151 -8.76 -1.77 -6.63
N GLY A 152 -9.08 -0.52 -7.00
CA GLY A 152 -8.53 0.12 -8.19
C GLY A 152 -7.01 0.11 -8.20
N ALA A 153 -6.37 0.35 -7.05
CA ALA A 153 -4.92 0.32 -6.91
C ALA A 153 -4.34 -1.08 -7.18
N VAL A 154 -4.89 -2.12 -6.55
CA VAL A 154 -4.45 -3.51 -6.79
C VAL A 154 -4.65 -3.91 -8.23
N MET A 155 -5.84 -3.66 -8.77
CA MET A 155 -6.17 -4.05 -10.16
C MET A 155 -5.31 -3.31 -11.16
N GLY A 156 -5.04 -2.02 -10.93
CA GLY A 156 -4.19 -1.22 -11.79
C GLY A 156 -2.75 -1.72 -11.84
N TYR A 157 -2.14 -1.99 -10.68
CA TYR A 157 -0.81 -2.59 -10.62
C TYR A 157 -0.78 -3.98 -11.26
N ALA A 158 -1.73 -4.85 -10.94
CA ALA A 158 -1.79 -6.20 -11.49
C ALA A 158 -1.96 -6.20 -13.02
N GLN A 159 -2.84 -5.35 -13.57
CA GLN A 159 -3.00 -5.21 -15.01
C GLN A 159 -1.76 -4.59 -15.66
N GLY A 160 -1.17 -3.59 -15.02
CA GLY A 160 0.08 -2.98 -15.45
C GLY A 160 1.22 -4.00 -15.53
N ALA A 161 1.36 -4.86 -14.52
CA ALA A 161 2.32 -5.96 -14.49
C ALA A 161 2.08 -6.97 -15.63
N ARG A 162 0.82 -7.42 -15.81
CA ARG A 162 0.46 -8.34 -16.91
C ARG A 162 0.78 -7.77 -18.29
N ARG A 163 0.52 -6.50 -18.53
CA ARG A 163 0.87 -5.84 -19.80
C ARG A 163 2.37 -5.85 -20.11
N ARG A 164 3.20 -6.01 -19.06
CA ARG A 164 4.67 -6.11 -19.14
C ARG A 164 5.19 -7.53 -19.02
N GLY A 165 4.30 -8.54 -19.14
CA GLY A 165 4.69 -9.96 -19.17
C GLY A 165 4.66 -10.67 -17.84
N ALA A 166 4.35 -10.01 -16.72
CA ALA A 166 4.24 -10.69 -15.43
C ALA A 166 3.14 -11.76 -15.42
N LYS A 167 3.43 -12.89 -14.83
CA LYS A 167 2.47 -13.97 -14.59
C LYS A 167 1.80 -13.74 -13.23
N ILE A 168 0.46 -13.76 -13.18
CA ILE A 168 -0.29 -13.62 -11.94
C ILE A 168 -1.19 -14.83 -11.77
N ILE A 169 -0.86 -15.65 -10.78
CA ILE A 169 -1.54 -16.89 -10.42
C ILE A 169 -2.42 -16.60 -9.20
N GLN A 170 -3.71 -16.86 -9.33
CA GLN A 170 -4.70 -16.70 -8.26
C GLN A 170 -5.35 -18.05 -7.93
N GLY A 171 -5.87 -18.20 -6.71
CA GLY A 171 -6.49 -19.41 -6.24
C GLY A 171 -5.49 -20.54 -5.98
N GLU A 172 -4.22 -20.19 -5.76
CA GLU A 172 -3.16 -21.14 -5.43
C GLU A 172 -2.30 -20.59 -4.27
N GLY A 173 -2.33 -21.27 -3.11
CA GLY A 173 -1.48 -20.95 -1.97
C GLY A 173 -0.08 -21.55 -2.11
N VAL A 174 0.92 -20.87 -1.58
CA VAL A 174 2.27 -21.43 -1.40
C VAL A 174 2.21 -22.43 -0.24
N ARG A 175 2.77 -23.62 -0.42
CA ARG A 175 2.80 -24.70 0.56
C ARG A 175 4.20 -24.99 1.07
N GLU A 176 5.21 -24.73 0.24
CA GLU A 176 6.60 -25.03 0.56
C GLU A 176 7.52 -24.09 -0.22
N ILE A 177 8.65 -23.75 0.37
CA ILE A 177 9.77 -23.07 -0.27
C ILE A 177 10.93 -24.05 -0.28
N GLU A 178 11.22 -24.64 -1.43
CA GLU A 178 12.37 -25.53 -1.58
C GLU A 178 13.67 -24.73 -1.44
N THR A 179 14.53 -25.18 -0.54
CA THR A 179 15.87 -24.64 -0.36
C THR A 179 16.93 -25.69 -0.66
N ALA A 180 18.06 -25.27 -1.20
CA ALA A 180 19.23 -26.10 -1.43
C ALA A 180 20.46 -25.40 -0.81
N ALA A 181 21.02 -25.98 0.23
CA ALA A 181 22.03 -25.34 1.08
C ALA A 181 21.49 -23.97 1.57
N ASP A 182 22.15 -22.87 1.26
CA ASP A 182 21.79 -21.51 1.71
C ASP A 182 21.04 -20.70 0.62
N SER A 183 20.42 -21.37 -0.35
CA SER A 183 19.74 -20.70 -1.47
C SER A 183 18.33 -21.23 -1.69
N ILE A 184 17.46 -20.37 -2.24
CA ILE A 184 16.12 -20.75 -2.68
C ILE A 184 16.23 -21.47 -4.02
N GLY A 185 15.51 -22.59 -4.17
CA GLY A 185 15.44 -23.40 -5.39
C GLY A 185 14.12 -23.25 -6.11
N ALA A 186 13.00 -23.30 -5.38
CA ALA A 186 11.66 -23.19 -5.96
C ALA A 186 10.60 -22.79 -4.94
N VAL A 187 9.47 -22.29 -5.44
CA VAL A 187 8.22 -22.10 -4.70
C VAL A 187 7.23 -23.20 -5.15
N ILE A 188 6.66 -23.91 -4.18
CA ILE A 188 5.68 -24.98 -4.41
C ILE A 188 4.29 -24.51 -4.02
N THR A 189 3.35 -24.61 -4.95
CA THR A 189 1.92 -24.41 -4.71
C THR A 189 1.17 -25.75 -4.72
N GLU A 190 -0.17 -25.73 -4.61
CA GLU A 190 -1.00 -26.92 -4.76
C GLU A 190 -0.84 -27.60 -6.14
N ARG A 191 -0.50 -26.83 -7.17
CA ARG A 191 -0.53 -27.32 -8.56
C ARG A 191 0.77 -27.16 -9.31
N ARG A 192 1.70 -26.31 -8.81
CA ARG A 192 2.87 -25.87 -9.55
C ARG A 192 4.14 -25.98 -8.71
N ARG A 193 5.24 -26.18 -9.41
CA ARG A 193 6.60 -25.94 -8.95
C ARG A 193 7.20 -24.82 -9.79
N ILE A 194 7.56 -23.70 -9.16
CA ILE A 194 8.11 -22.51 -9.83
C ILE A 194 9.56 -22.36 -9.41
N SER A 195 10.50 -22.73 -10.29
CA SER A 195 11.92 -22.57 -10.04
C SER A 195 12.30 -21.10 -9.99
N THR A 196 12.95 -20.69 -8.91
CA THR A 196 13.44 -19.32 -8.72
C THR A 196 14.54 -19.29 -7.67
N ALA A 197 15.45 -18.33 -7.78
CA ALA A 197 16.46 -18.06 -6.75
C ALA A 197 16.07 -16.86 -5.85
N THR A 198 14.98 -16.15 -6.17
CA THR A 198 14.58 -14.95 -5.44
C THR A 198 13.08 -14.96 -5.16
N ILE A 199 12.72 -14.78 -3.90
CA ILE A 199 11.33 -14.59 -3.49
C ILE A 199 11.14 -13.25 -2.79
N VAL A 200 9.93 -12.70 -2.93
CA VAL A 200 9.47 -11.53 -2.17
C VAL A 200 8.21 -11.92 -1.42
N ILE A 201 8.27 -11.94 -0.10
CA ILE A 201 7.12 -12.24 0.75
C ILE A 201 6.34 -10.94 0.98
N ALA A 202 5.18 -10.82 0.35
CA ALA A 202 4.25 -9.70 0.44
C ALA A 202 2.87 -10.15 0.95
N ALA A 203 2.83 -11.18 1.81
CA ALA A 203 1.62 -11.84 2.28
C ALA A 203 0.93 -11.14 3.46
N GLY A 204 1.25 -9.85 3.71
CA GLY A 204 0.66 -9.07 4.79
C GLY A 204 0.86 -9.72 6.16
N VAL A 205 -0.20 -9.86 6.94
CA VAL A 205 -0.15 -10.46 8.28
C VAL A 205 0.22 -11.95 8.28
N TRP A 206 0.18 -12.62 7.12
CA TRP A 206 0.60 -14.01 6.96
C TRP A 206 2.07 -14.16 6.55
N SER A 207 2.81 -13.04 6.38
CA SER A 207 4.23 -13.11 5.99
C SER A 207 5.11 -13.92 6.94
N PRO A 208 4.95 -13.89 8.28
CA PRO A 208 5.71 -14.76 9.17
C PRO A 208 5.50 -16.26 8.86
N GLN A 209 4.26 -16.68 8.63
CA GLN A 209 3.92 -18.06 8.31
C GLN A 209 4.53 -18.54 6.98
N ILE A 210 4.62 -17.65 6.01
CA ILE A 210 5.31 -17.97 4.73
C ILE A 210 6.82 -18.06 4.93
N GLY A 211 7.39 -17.28 5.85
CA GLY A 211 8.82 -17.33 6.17
C GLY A 211 9.24 -18.59 6.96
N GLU A 212 8.28 -19.35 7.47
CA GLU A 212 8.50 -20.62 8.18
C GLU A 212 8.43 -21.85 7.25
N LEU A 213 8.02 -21.68 5.97
CA LEU A 213 7.94 -22.74 4.96
C LEU A 213 9.33 -23.04 4.38
#